data_bf7469df7e57435af8c599108857793e
#
_entry.id   bf7469df7e57435af8c599108857793e
#
_cell.length_a   1.000
_cell.length_b   1.000
_cell.length_c   1.000
_cell.angle_alpha   90.00
_cell.angle_beta   90.00
_cell.angle_gamma   90.00
#
_symmetry.space_group_name_H-M   'P 1'
#
loop_
_entity.id
_entity.type
_entity.pdbx_description
1 polymer ?
#
loop_
_entity_poly.entity_id
_entity_poly.type
_entity_poly.pdbx_seq_one_letter_code
_entity_poly.pdbx_strand_id
1 'polypeptide(L)'
;FRAGTGEDRCVLDCITSLQNGADLLWIETEKPHIGQIGGMVSRIREVIPNAKLVYNNSPSFNWTLNFRQQVFDAWEAAGKDVSAYDRAKLMSVDYDGTELSNEADEKIRTFQRDASARAGIFHHLITLPTYHTAALSTDNLAREYFGEAGMLGYVKNVQREEIRQGIACVKHQNMSGSDIGDDHKEYFSGEAALKAAG
;
A
#
# COMPACT_ATOMS: atom_id res chain seq x y z
N PHE A 1 2.42 -14.61 8.89
CA PHE A 1 1.23 -15.42 9.13
C PHE A 1 0.79 -16.04 7.81
N ARG A 2 1.27 -17.22 7.50
CA ARG A 2 0.89 -17.93 6.28
C ARG A 2 -0.32 -18.79 6.54
N ALA A 3 -1.18 -18.95 5.55
CA ALA A 3 -2.26 -19.93 5.58
C ALA A 3 -1.72 -21.29 6.02
N GLY A 4 -2.32 -21.89 7.04
CA GLY A 4 -1.88 -23.15 7.64
C GLY A 4 -0.87 -23.03 8.79
N THR A 5 -0.32 -21.84 9.06
CA THR A 5 0.49 -21.61 10.26
C THR A 5 -0.41 -20.98 11.31
N GLY A 6 -0.76 -21.68 12.37
CA GLY A 6 -1.64 -21.15 13.43
C GLY A 6 -1.05 -19.90 14.09
N GLU A 7 -1.92 -19.03 14.64
CA GLU A 7 -1.51 -17.79 15.32
C GLU A 7 -0.53 -18.07 16.46
N ASP A 8 -0.73 -19.16 17.21
CA ASP A 8 0.16 -19.58 18.31
C ASP A 8 1.59 -19.79 17.82
N ARG A 9 1.76 -20.40 16.65
CA ARG A 9 3.08 -20.61 16.07
C ARG A 9 3.72 -19.29 15.66
N CYS A 10 2.93 -18.36 15.08
CA CYS A 10 3.43 -17.05 14.69
C CYS A 10 3.88 -16.23 15.92
N VAL A 11 3.11 -16.26 17.00
CA VAL A 11 3.51 -15.60 18.26
C VAL A 11 4.80 -16.21 18.82
N LEU A 12 4.93 -17.53 18.83
CA LEU A 12 6.13 -18.22 19.28
C LEU A 12 7.35 -17.86 18.42
N ASP A 13 7.21 -17.85 17.09
CA ASP A 13 8.29 -17.48 16.18
C ASP A 13 8.71 -16.01 16.38
N CYS A 14 7.77 -15.11 16.64
CA CYS A 14 8.05 -13.71 16.99
C CYS A 14 8.85 -13.60 18.28
N ILE A 15 8.42 -14.27 19.35
CA ILE A 15 9.11 -14.26 20.64
C ILE A 15 10.53 -14.84 20.49
N THR A 16 10.64 -15.98 19.82
CA THR A 16 11.94 -16.63 19.59
C THR A 16 12.88 -15.72 18.79
N SER A 17 12.38 -15.04 17.76
CA SER A 17 13.19 -14.13 16.95
C SER A 17 13.74 -12.97 17.78
N LEU A 18 12.90 -12.34 18.61
CA LEU A 18 13.32 -11.26 19.50
C LEU A 18 14.33 -11.73 20.55
N GLN A 19 14.14 -12.91 21.13
CA GLN A 19 15.07 -13.50 22.08
C GLN A 19 16.42 -13.85 21.47
N ASN A 20 16.48 -14.04 20.16
CA ASN A 20 17.70 -14.36 19.40
C ASN A 20 18.28 -13.16 18.65
N GLY A 21 17.90 -11.92 19.02
CA GLY A 21 18.59 -10.71 18.59
C GLY A 21 17.91 -9.94 17.46
N ALA A 22 16.65 -10.24 17.12
CA ALA A 22 15.89 -9.35 16.23
C ALA A 22 15.56 -8.04 16.98
N ASP A 23 15.82 -6.89 16.35
CA ASP A 23 15.51 -5.56 16.91
C ASP A 23 14.04 -5.18 16.75
N LEU A 24 13.42 -5.65 15.68
CA LEU A 24 12.01 -5.44 15.39
C LEU A 24 11.46 -6.60 14.56
N LEU A 25 10.15 -6.75 14.55
CA LEU A 25 9.46 -7.81 13.82
C LEU A 25 8.51 -7.24 12.79
N TRP A 26 8.57 -7.79 11.59
CA TRP A 26 7.61 -7.54 10.56
C TRP A 26 6.56 -8.65 10.56
N ILE A 27 5.34 -8.29 10.94
CA ILE A 27 4.21 -9.21 11.05
C ILE A 27 3.16 -8.95 9.97
N GLU A 28 2.44 -10.00 9.66
CA GLU A 28 1.24 -10.00 8.82
C GLU A 28 0.21 -10.94 9.43
N THR A 29 -1.05 -10.54 9.44
CA THR A 29 -2.16 -11.37 9.92
C THR A 29 -2.91 -12.00 8.75
N GLU A 30 -3.84 -12.89 9.02
CA GLU A 30 -4.68 -13.51 7.99
C GLU A 30 -5.58 -12.48 7.30
N LYS A 31 -6.03 -11.50 8.05
CA LYS A 31 -6.91 -10.41 7.59
C LYS A 31 -6.45 -9.08 8.18
N PRO A 32 -6.70 -7.96 7.50
CA PRO A 32 -6.42 -6.63 8.06
C PRO A 32 -7.47 -6.26 9.12
N HIS A 33 -7.43 -6.92 10.28
CA HIS A 33 -8.39 -6.74 11.36
C HIS A 33 -7.69 -6.28 12.64
N ILE A 34 -8.04 -5.08 13.13
CA ILE A 34 -7.38 -4.44 14.28
C ILE A 34 -7.40 -5.33 15.53
N GLY A 35 -8.51 -6.00 15.79
CA GLY A 35 -8.62 -6.92 16.94
C GLY A 35 -7.67 -8.13 16.84
N GLN A 36 -7.52 -8.71 15.66
CA GLN A 36 -6.58 -9.82 15.44
C GLN A 36 -5.13 -9.35 15.61
N ILE A 37 -4.79 -8.19 15.03
CA ILE A 37 -3.46 -7.61 15.19
C ILE A 37 -3.17 -7.33 16.66
N GLY A 38 -4.10 -6.68 17.36
CA GLY A 38 -3.96 -6.34 18.78
C GLY A 38 -3.83 -7.56 19.68
N GLY A 39 -4.60 -8.62 19.42
CA GLY A 39 -4.49 -9.88 20.14
C GLY A 39 -3.11 -10.52 19.98
N MET A 40 -2.60 -10.59 18.76
CA MET A 40 -1.25 -11.10 18.48
C MET A 40 -0.15 -10.26 19.16
N VAL A 41 -0.24 -8.93 19.02
CA VAL A 41 0.73 -7.99 19.64
C VAL A 41 0.71 -8.09 21.16
N SER A 42 -0.46 -8.18 21.78
CA SER A 42 -0.59 -8.33 23.23
C SER A 42 0.12 -9.57 23.74
N ARG A 43 -0.09 -10.72 23.08
CA ARG A 43 0.54 -11.99 23.44
C ARG A 43 2.06 -11.95 23.31
N ILE A 44 2.59 -11.27 22.30
CA ILE A 44 4.05 -11.06 22.15
C ILE A 44 4.56 -10.19 23.29
N ARG A 45 3.85 -9.11 23.64
CA ARG A 45 4.28 -8.17 24.69
C ARG A 45 4.10 -8.67 26.11
N GLU A 46 3.30 -9.68 26.34
CA GLU A 46 3.28 -10.40 27.62
C GLU A 46 4.64 -11.02 27.95
N VAL A 47 5.40 -11.43 26.93
CA VAL A 47 6.74 -12.02 27.09
C VAL A 47 7.85 -10.99 26.86
N ILE A 48 7.70 -10.13 25.85
CA ILE A 48 8.67 -9.09 25.47
C ILE A 48 7.97 -7.71 25.50
N PRO A 49 7.85 -7.04 26.63
CA PRO A 49 7.03 -5.83 26.79
C PRO A 49 7.35 -4.69 25.82
N ASN A 50 8.61 -4.54 25.43
CA ASN A 50 9.09 -3.48 24.54
C ASN A 50 9.21 -3.91 23.07
N ALA A 51 8.58 -5.02 22.67
CA ALA A 51 8.61 -5.51 21.31
C ALA A 51 8.15 -4.43 20.32
N LYS A 52 8.99 -4.16 19.32
CA LYS A 52 8.69 -3.24 18.21
C LYS A 52 8.17 -4.05 17.04
N LEU A 53 6.98 -3.75 16.63
CA LEU A 53 6.26 -4.51 15.59
C LEU A 53 5.94 -3.62 14.40
N VAL A 54 6.33 -4.07 13.22
CA VAL A 54 6.03 -3.47 11.93
C VAL A 54 4.92 -4.28 11.28
N TYR A 55 3.91 -3.64 10.74
CA TYR A 55 2.80 -4.32 10.08
C TYR A 55 2.86 -4.17 8.58
N ASN A 56 2.68 -5.29 7.88
CA ASN A 56 2.53 -5.31 6.44
C ASN A 56 1.08 -5.01 6.05
N ASN A 57 0.84 -3.83 5.49
CA ASN A 57 -0.42 -3.53 4.80
C ASN A 57 -0.40 -4.22 3.42
N SER A 58 -0.50 -5.55 3.45
CA SER A 58 -0.28 -6.39 2.27
C SER A 58 -1.25 -6.06 1.12
N PRO A 59 -0.76 -5.86 -0.11
CA PRO A 59 -1.59 -5.74 -1.30
C PRO A 59 -2.26 -7.07 -1.68
N SER A 60 -1.88 -8.19 -1.06
CA SER A 60 -2.54 -9.48 -1.23
C SER A 60 -3.92 -9.54 -0.57
N PHE A 61 -4.20 -8.65 0.37
CA PHE A 61 -5.55 -8.54 0.94
C PHE A 61 -6.49 -7.88 -0.07
N ASN A 62 -7.68 -8.43 -0.20
CA ASN A 62 -8.77 -7.66 -0.78
C ASN A 62 -9.30 -6.69 0.29
N TRP A 63 -8.73 -5.49 0.35
CA TRP A 63 -9.07 -4.49 1.35
C TRP A 63 -10.55 -4.12 1.34
N THR A 64 -11.12 -3.86 0.17
CA THR A 64 -12.54 -3.52 0.02
C THR A 64 -13.43 -4.61 0.58
N LEU A 65 -13.22 -5.87 0.15
CA LEU A 65 -14.04 -6.99 0.63
C LEU A 65 -13.91 -7.18 2.14
N ASN A 66 -12.68 -7.18 2.66
CA ASN A 66 -12.43 -7.39 4.09
C ASN A 66 -13.13 -6.33 4.95
N PHE A 67 -13.07 -5.06 4.56
CA PHE A 67 -13.67 -4.00 5.37
C PHE A 67 -15.18 -3.91 5.20
N ARG A 68 -15.72 -4.10 4.00
CA ARG A 68 -17.17 -4.21 3.79
C ARG A 68 -17.75 -5.38 4.59
N GLN A 69 -17.06 -6.52 4.64
CA GLN A 69 -17.49 -7.66 5.44
C GLN A 69 -17.45 -7.36 6.94
N GLN A 70 -16.39 -6.71 7.44
CA GLN A 70 -16.29 -6.29 8.85
C GLN A 70 -17.40 -5.33 9.24
N VAL A 71 -17.75 -4.38 8.37
CA VAL A 71 -18.87 -3.44 8.61
C VAL A 71 -20.20 -4.18 8.59
N PHE A 72 -20.43 -5.02 7.59
CA PHE A 72 -21.64 -5.84 7.47
C PHE A 72 -21.85 -6.69 8.75
N ASP A 73 -20.83 -7.44 9.16
CA ASP A 73 -20.89 -8.31 10.34
C ASP A 73 -21.12 -7.49 11.63
N ALA A 74 -20.51 -6.31 11.75
CA ALA A 74 -20.72 -5.44 12.90
C ALA A 74 -22.14 -4.86 12.94
N TRP A 75 -22.71 -4.50 11.79
CA TRP A 75 -24.08 -4.02 11.70
C TRP A 75 -25.08 -5.11 12.03
N GLU A 76 -24.89 -6.31 11.47
CA GLU A 76 -25.73 -7.47 11.74
C GLU A 76 -25.72 -7.83 13.25
N ALA A 77 -24.53 -7.86 13.86
CA ALA A 77 -24.37 -8.10 15.30
C ALA A 77 -25.00 -7.01 16.17
N ALA A 78 -25.06 -5.76 15.68
CA ALA A 78 -25.72 -4.65 16.36
C ALA A 78 -27.24 -4.58 16.10
N GLY A 79 -27.79 -5.52 15.32
CA GLY A 79 -29.22 -5.52 14.96
C GLY A 79 -29.63 -4.45 13.95
N LYS A 80 -28.67 -3.85 13.23
CA LYS A 80 -28.96 -2.92 12.15
C LYS A 80 -29.51 -3.70 10.95
N ASP A 81 -30.46 -3.10 10.23
CA ASP A 81 -31.00 -3.69 9.01
C ASP A 81 -29.92 -3.75 7.90
N VAL A 82 -29.58 -4.95 7.50
CA VAL A 82 -28.63 -5.24 6.41
C VAL A 82 -29.30 -5.83 5.17
N SER A 83 -30.63 -5.86 5.12
CA SER A 83 -31.41 -6.51 4.05
C SER A 83 -31.17 -5.93 2.66
N ALA A 84 -30.67 -4.68 2.58
CA ALA A 84 -30.29 -4.04 1.33
C ALA A 84 -28.97 -4.59 0.73
N TYR A 85 -28.23 -5.42 1.46
CA TYR A 85 -26.91 -5.89 1.07
C TYR A 85 -26.88 -7.42 1.02
N ASP A 86 -26.35 -7.96 -0.06
CA ASP A 86 -26.05 -9.40 -0.19
C ASP A 86 -24.60 -9.64 0.25
N ARG A 87 -24.44 -10.39 1.33
CA ARG A 87 -23.12 -10.76 1.87
C ARG A 87 -22.22 -11.44 0.83
N ALA A 88 -22.80 -12.20 -0.10
CA ALA A 88 -22.04 -12.86 -1.16
C ALA A 88 -21.57 -11.92 -2.25
N LYS A 89 -22.13 -10.70 -2.32
CA LYS A 89 -21.88 -9.72 -3.38
C LYS A 89 -21.25 -8.41 -2.87
N LEU A 90 -20.61 -8.41 -1.71
CA LEU A 90 -20.04 -7.19 -1.13
C LEU A 90 -18.99 -6.48 -2.01
N MET A 91 -18.49 -7.17 -3.04
CA MET A 91 -17.61 -6.56 -4.06
C MET A 91 -18.35 -5.88 -5.20
N SER A 92 -19.70 -5.95 -5.26
CA SER A 92 -20.45 -5.28 -6.33
C SER A 92 -20.18 -3.77 -6.34
N VAL A 93 -20.01 -3.24 -7.53
CA VAL A 93 -19.93 -1.78 -7.76
C VAL A 93 -21.26 -1.08 -7.43
N ASP A 94 -22.38 -1.80 -7.39
CA ASP A 94 -23.67 -1.27 -6.98
C ASP A 94 -23.69 -0.79 -5.53
N TYR A 95 -22.72 -1.26 -4.73
CA TYR A 95 -22.57 -0.83 -3.35
C TYR A 95 -21.61 0.34 -3.17
N ASP A 96 -20.95 0.81 -4.23
CA ASP A 96 -20.06 1.97 -4.15
C ASP A 96 -20.88 3.23 -3.80
N GLY A 97 -20.39 4.00 -2.85
CA GLY A 97 -21.07 5.19 -2.33
C GLY A 97 -22.24 4.92 -1.38
N THR A 98 -22.59 3.66 -1.12
CA THR A 98 -23.58 3.33 -0.08
C THR A 98 -23.03 3.57 1.33
N GLU A 99 -23.91 3.62 2.32
CA GLU A 99 -23.51 3.80 3.73
C GLU A 99 -22.49 2.72 4.18
N LEU A 100 -22.73 1.46 3.80
CA LEU A 100 -21.82 0.35 4.10
C LEU A 100 -20.43 0.56 3.50
N SER A 101 -20.37 0.93 2.21
CA SER A 101 -19.07 1.15 1.56
C SER A 101 -18.35 2.37 2.10
N ASN A 102 -19.06 3.45 2.39
CA ASN A 102 -18.48 4.67 2.95
C ASN A 102 -17.90 4.42 4.35
N GLU A 103 -18.58 3.63 5.19
CA GLU A 103 -18.04 3.25 6.49
C GLU A 103 -16.81 2.34 6.34
N ALA A 104 -16.83 1.41 5.39
CA ALA A 104 -15.69 0.55 5.10
C ALA A 104 -14.48 1.36 4.61
N ASP A 105 -14.68 2.30 3.70
CA ASP A 105 -13.63 3.17 3.18
C ASP A 105 -13.04 4.07 4.27
N GLU A 106 -13.87 4.61 5.18
CA GLU A 106 -13.38 5.36 6.34
C GLU A 106 -12.51 4.49 7.27
N LYS A 107 -12.90 3.24 7.50
CA LYS A 107 -12.08 2.29 8.28
C LYS A 107 -10.76 1.95 7.58
N ILE A 108 -10.75 1.83 6.24
CA ILE A 108 -9.52 1.66 5.46
C ILE A 108 -8.64 2.91 5.61
N ARG A 109 -9.21 4.09 5.43
CA ARG A 109 -8.51 5.38 5.53
C ARG A 109 -7.83 5.59 6.88
N THR A 110 -8.46 5.12 7.95
CA THR A 110 -7.95 5.29 9.31
C THR A 110 -7.14 4.09 9.82
N PHE A 111 -7.05 3.02 9.05
CA PHE A 111 -6.51 1.72 9.50
C PHE A 111 -5.13 1.82 10.15
N GLN A 112 -4.19 2.50 9.51
CA GLN A 112 -2.82 2.62 10.03
C GLN A 112 -2.78 3.34 11.38
N ARG A 113 -3.52 4.46 11.49
CA ARG A 113 -3.66 5.20 12.76
C ARG A 113 -4.27 4.33 13.85
N ASP A 114 -5.32 3.60 13.52
CA ASP A 114 -6.06 2.79 14.48
C ASP A 114 -5.25 1.54 14.88
N ALA A 115 -4.49 0.92 13.97
CA ALA A 115 -3.57 -0.16 14.28
C ALA A 115 -2.42 0.32 15.18
N SER A 116 -1.89 1.52 14.95
CA SER A 116 -0.86 2.11 15.82
C SER A 116 -1.43 2.41 17.21
N ALA A 117 -2.57 3.10 17.30
CA ALA A 117 -3.14 3.54 18.56
C ALA A 117 -3.73 2.39 19.40
N ARG A 118 -4.39 1.41 18.75
CA ARG A 118 -5.17 0.39 19.45
C ARG A 118 -4.48 -0.98 19.51
N ALA A 119 -3.67 -1.29 18.50
CA ALA A 119 -2.92 -2.55 18.44
C ALA A 119 -1.40 -2.36 18.69
N GLY A 120 -0.94 -1.13 18.87
CA GLY A 120 0.45 -0.85 19.25
C GLY A 120 1.48 -1.13 18.15
N ILE A 121 1.08 -1.02 16.90
CA ILE A 121 2.00 -1.14 15.75
C ILE A 121 2.90 0.08 15.70
N PHE A 122 4.22 -0.17 15.68
CA PHE A 122 5.25 0.86 15.66
C PHE A 122 5.43 1.52 14.29
N HIS A 123 5.37 0.72 13.22
CA HIS A 123 5.59 1.16 11.85
C HIS A 123 4.74 0.37 10.86
N HIS A 124 4.34 1.01 9.79
CA HIS A 124 3.57 0.42 8.70
C HIS A 124 4.32 0.49 7.39
N LEU A 125 4.17 -0.52 6.57
CA LEU A 125 4.64 -0.50 5.20
C LEU A 125 3.65 -1.24 4.27
N ILE A 126 3.73 -0.93 3.00
CA ILE A 126 3.03 -1.64 1.93
C ILE A 126 4.10 -2.36 1.13
N THR A 127 3.96 -3.68 0.95
CA THR A 127 4.85 -4.41 0.04
C THR A 127 4.46 -4.17 -1.40
N LEU A 128 5.47 -4.09 -2.29
CA LEU A 128 5.27 -4.00 -3.74
C LEU A 128 4.39 -2.83 -4.25
N PRO A 129 4.30 -1.66 -3.59
CA PRO A 129 3.42 -0.59 -4.06
C PRO A 129 3.86 -0.07 -5.43
N THR A 130 5.15 0.10 -5.64
CA THR A 130 5.74 0.54 -6.91
C THR A 130 5.48 -0.47 -8.02
N TYR A 131 5.61 -1.77 -7.73
CA TYR A 131 5.32 -2.83 -8.69
C TYR A 131 3.87 -2.76 -9.19
N HIS A 132 2.90 -2.70 -8.28
CA HIS A 132 1.49 -2.64 -8.65
C HIS A 132 1.13 -1.35 -9.38
N THR A 133 1.66 -0.22 -8.92
CA THR A 133 1.45 1.08 -9.58
C THR A 133 2.05 1.10 -10.97
N ALA A 134 3.29 0.64 -11.12
CA ALA A 134 3.95 0.56 -12.41
C ALA A 134 3.22 -0.41 -13.37
N ALA A 135 2.82 -1.59 -12.90
CA ALA A 135 2.10 -2.56 -13.71
C ALA A 135 0.77 -1.98 -14.25
N LEU A 136 -0.04 -1.36 -13.38
CA LEU A 136 -1.30 -0.75 -13.78
C LEU A 136 -1.09 0.40 -14.77
N SER A 137 -0.14 1.29 -14.47
CA SER A 137 0.12 2.45 -15.33
C SER A 137 0.69 2.04 -16.68
N THR A 138 1.55 1.01 -16.71
CA THR A 138 2.13 0.49 -17.95
C THR A 138 1.08 -0.21 -18.81
N ASP A 139 0.19 -1.01 -18.20
CA ASP A 139 -0.90 -1.67 -18.94
C ASP A 139 -1.86 -0.64 -19.54
N ASN A 140 -2.25 0.37 -18.78
CA ASN A 140 -3.10 1.45 -19.28
C ASN A 140 -2.44 2.20 -20.45
N LEU A 141 -1.16 2.56 -20.29
CA LEU A 141 -0.38 3.21 -21.35
C LEU A 141 -0.30 2.33 -22.61
N ALA A 142 -0.01 1.04 -22.45
CA ALA A 142 0.10 0.12 -23.58
C ALA A 142 -1.23 0.03 -24.37
N ARG A 143 -2.36 -0.09 -23.69
CA ARG A 143 -3.68 -0.14 -24.32
C ARG A 143 -3.97 1.11 -25.14
N GLU A 144 -3.63 2.27 -24.64
CA GLU A 144 -3.87 3.54 -25.33
C GLU A 144 -2.86 3.78 -26.46
N TYR A 145 -1.57 3.50 -26.20
CA TYR A 145 -0.51 3.74 -27.18
C TYR A 145 -0.63 2.85 -28.42
N PHE A 146 -0.96 1.58 -28.23
CA PHE A 146 -1.20 0.63 -29.31
C PHE A 146 -2.62 0.68 -29.87
N GLY A 147 -3.51 1.45 -29.25
CA GLY A 147 -4.86 1.73 -29.72
C GLY A 147 -4.92 2.96 -30.61
N GLU A 148 -6.11 3.54 -30.73
CA GLU A 148 -6.36 4.71 -31.58
C GLU A 148 -5.69 6.00 -31.10
N ALA A 149 -5.34 6.10 -29.80
CA ALA A 149 -4.76 7.30 -29.23
C ALA A 149 -3.26 7.48 -29.59
N GLY A 150 -2.51 6.40 -29.81
CA GLY A 150 -1.09 6.46 -30.16
C GLY A 150 -0.28 7.30 -29.14
N MET A 151 0.64 8.12 -29.65
CA MET A 151 1.44 9.03 -28.82
C MET A 151 0.59 10.01 -27.97
N LEU A 152 -0.61 10.34 -28.41
CA LEU A 152 -1.49 11.24 -27.67
C LEU A 152 -1.92 10.61 -26.33
N GLY A 153 -2.06 9.30 -26.25
CA GLY A 153 -2.31 8.56 -25.00
C GLY A 153 -1.20 8.83 -23.98
N TYR A 154 0.06 8.65 -24.38
CA TYR A 154 1.22 8.98 -23.53
C TYR A 154 1.24 10.45 -23.10
N VAL A 155 1.09 11.36 -24.07
CA VAL A 155 1.15 12.82 -23.81
C VAL A 155 0.08 13.26 -22.83
N LYS A 156 -1.17 12.75 -22.98
CA LYS A 156 -2.29 13.13 -22.12
C LYS A 156 -2.15 12.54 -20.70
N ASN A 157 -1.85 11.26 -20.61
CA ASN A 157 -2.01 10.52 -19.36
C ASN A 157 -0.70 10.44 -18.53
N VAL A 158 0.42 10.76 -19.15
CA VAL A 158 1.72 10.79 -18.48
C VAL A 158 2.31 12.19 -18.51
N GLN A 159 2.80 12.64 -19.67
CA GLN A 159 3.60 13.86 -19.73
C GLN A 159 2.88 15.12 -19.22
N ARG A 160 1.62 15.33 -19.63
CA ARG A 160 0.82 16.46 -19.16
C ARG A 160 0.51 16.39 -17.67
N GLU A 161 0.29 15.20 -17.15
CA GLU A 161 0.04 14.99 -15.73
C GLU A 161 1.30 15.23 -14.90
N GLU A 162 2.45 14.74 -15.34
CA GLU A 162 3.74 15.01 -14.69
C GLU A 162 4.02 16.51 -14.61
N ILE A 163 3.80 17.24 -15.71
CA ILE A 163 3.97 18.71 -15.75
C ILE A 163 2.98 19.38 -14.80
N ARG A 164 1.71 19.02 -14.85
CA ARG A 164 0.64 19.62 -14.03
C ARG A 164 0.86 19.40 -12.54
N GLN A 165 1.34 18.22 -12.18
CA GLN A 165 1.59 17.84 -10.79
C GLN A 165 2.98 18.22 -10.29
N GLY A 166 3.84 18.78 -11.14
CA GLY A 166 5.20 19.16 -10.78
C GLY A 166 6.11 17.96 -10.47
N ILE A 167 5.89 16.83 -11.15
CA ILE A 167 6.68 15.61 -10.93
C ILE A 167 8.09 15.82 -11.47
N ALA A 168 9.10 15.60 -10.64
CA ALA A 168 10.50 15.87 -10.98
C ALA A 168 11.02 15.05 -12.17
N CYS A 169 10.49 13.84 -12.39
CA CYS A 169 10.91 12.97 -13.47
C CYS A 169 10.56 13.47 -14.88
N VAL A 170 9.78 14.53 -15.02
CA VAL A 170 9.58 15.22 -16.31
C VAL A 170 10.91 15.72 -16.89
N LYS A 171 11.86 16.02 -16.01
CA LYS A 171 13.25 16.33 -16.35
C LYS A 171 14.15 15.14 -16.05
N HIS A 172 13.89 14.03 -16.72
CA HIS A 172 14.56 12.75 -16.42
C HIS A 172 16.08 12.79 -16.63
N GLN A 173 16.59 13.62 -17.54
CA GLN A 173 18.05 13.81 -17.73
C GLN A 173 18.68 14.39 -16.45
N ASN A 174 18.11 15.46 -15.91
CA ASN A 174 18.57 16.05 -14.66
C ASN A 174 18.41 15.07 -13.49
N MET A 175 17.27 14.38 -13.40
CA MET A 175 17.01 13.41 -12.35
C MET A 175 17.97 12.21 -12.38
N SER A 176 18.45 11.83 -13.58
CA SER A 176 19.45 10.76 -13.75
C SER A 176 20.90 11.25 -13.56
N GLY A 177 21.12 12.54 -13.30
CA GLY A 177 22.45 13.12 -13.11
C GLY A 177 23.19 13.43 -14.41
N SER A 178 22.47 13.58 -15.54
CA SER A 178 23.09 13.96 -16.83
C SER A 178 23.70 15.34 -16.80
N ASP A 179 23.16 16.25 -15.99
CA ASP A 179 23.71 17.59 -15.74
C ASP A 179 25.14 17.53 -15.15
N ILE A 180 25.38 16.60 -14.19
CA ILE A 180 26.74 16.38 -13.66
C ILE A 180 27.70 15.92 -14.75
N GLY A 181 27.22 15.04 -15.63
CA GLY A 181 28.01 14.58 -16.79
C GLY A 181 28.28 15.70 -17.80
N ASP A 182 27.32 16.60 -18.00
CA ASP A 182 27.45 17.75 -18.89
C ASP A 182 28.38 18.80 -18.30
N ASP A 183 28.35 19.05 -17.00
CA ASP A 183 29.29 19.95 -16.30
C ASP A 183 30.73 19.41 -16.43
N HIS A 184 30.95 18.12 -16.30
CA HIS A 184 32.28 17.53 -16.54
C HIS A 184 32.74 17.71 -17.98
N LYS A 185 31.85 17.50 -18.96
CA LYS A 185 32.21 17.70 -20.38
C LYS A 185 32.57 19.16 -20.65
N GLU A 186 31.80 20.11 -20.12
CA GLU A 186 32.07 21.54 -20.27
C GLU A 186 33.40 21.92 -19.62
N TYR A 187 33.71 21.40 -18.44
CA TYR A 187 34.97 21.64 -17.76
C TYR A 187 36.20 21.23 -18.59
N PHE A 188 36.11 20.04 -19.25
CA PHE A 188 37.23 19.52 -20.04
C PHE A 188 37.26 19.99 -21.51
N SER A 189 36.12 20.31 -22.10
CA SER A 189 35.97 20.55 -23.53
C SER A 189 35.49 21.97 -23.85
N GLY A 190 35.20 22.77 -22.82
CA GLY A 190 34.69 24.14 -22.96
C GLY A 190 33.22 24.22 -23.34
N GLU A 191 32.72 25.46 -23.50
CA GLU A 191 31.30 25.75 -23.74
C GLU A 191 30.72 25.12 -25.03
N ALA A 192 31.58 24.65 -25.94
CA ALA A 192 31.14 23.97 -27.16
C ALA A 192 30.77 22.50 -26.96
N ALA A 193 30.86 21.95 -25.74
CA ALA A 193 30.49 20.60 -25.44
C ALA A 193 28.99 20.38 -25.68
N LEU A 194 28.65 19.28 -26.35
CA LEU A 194 27.26 18.89 -26.51
C LEU A 194 26.67 18.44 -25.16
N LYS A 195 25.60 19.11 -24.73
CA LYS A 195 24.89 18.81 -23.49
C LYS A 195 23.74 17.85 -23.72
N ALA A 196 23.57 16.87 -22.81
CA ALA A 196 22.49 15.90 -22.85
C ALA A 196 21.29 16.33 -21.96
N ALA A 197 21.54 17.16 -20.95
CA ALA A 197 20.51 17.62 -20.03
C ALA A 197 19.67 18.81 -20.55
N GLY A 198 19.97 19.34 -21.67
CA GLY A 198 19.20 20.30 -22.50
C GLY A 198 18.56 21.45 -21.77
#